data_5674a8d9616cf2685b087e659c9250a4
#
_entry.id   5674a8d9616cf2685b087e659c9250a4
#
_cell.length_a   1.000
_cell.length_b   1.000
_cell.length_c   1.000
_cell.angle_alpha   90.00
_cell.angle_beta   90.00
_cell.angle_gamma   90.00
#
_symmetry.space_group_name_H-M   'P 1'
#
loop_
_entity.id
_entity.type
_entity.pdbx_description
1 polymer ?
#
loop_
_entity_poly.entity_id
_entity_poly.type
_entity_poly.pdbx_seq_one_letter_code
_entity_poly.pdbx_strand_id
1 'polypeptide(L)'
;GKQVLSPKVIWYTPVSGIWQSVWLETVPETRFLSYEAVANIDTKSLTVKTLTKGTAEGDIILAEVLEGGVGYSPEKPAEKVIASAKAAEGKAVTVTLPEVKTWSPDSPYLYGLRLSVIRGGKVLDRVEGYAAMREISVVTDSHNYKRMALNGKPLFQFGPLDQGWWPDGLYTAPTDEALRYDIVKTKELGFNMIRKHIKIEPARWYFHCDQLGMMVWQDMPSIADNSTNKWVYNNWDEGTDTPVPDEWKKNYYKEWTEIIGARRCFPCIVVWVPFNEAWGQFDTEKVAEYTKELDPTRLVNSASGGNHRKCGDILDEHRYPGPKQRFFDSNYVTVLGEYGGIGLPLEGHLWQKDRNWGYVQYKNSDEVTDVYVEYARDLEEMVRSGFSAAVYTQTTDVEGEVNGFMTYDRKVLKMDESRVRKANLSVIESMEK
;
A
#
# COMPACT_ATOMS: atom_id res chain seq x y z
N GLY A 1 -5.60 -4.73 14.84
CA GLY A 1 -5.81 -5.44 13.58
C GLY A 1 -6.91 -6.50 13.67
N LYS A 2 -6.99 -7.35 12.68
CA LYS A 2 -8.04 -8.40 12.57
C LYS A 2 -7.78 -9.65 13.42
N GLN A 3 -7.04 -9.55 14.49
CA GLN A 3 -6.64 -10.66 15.35
C GLN A 3 -7.53 -10.74 16.60
N VAL A 4 -8.14 -11.88 16.86
CA VAL A 4 -9.05 -12.09 17.97
C VAL A 4 -8.85 -13.47 18.62
N LEU A 5 -9.13 -13.59 19.93
CA LEU A 5 -8.97 -14.85 20.65
C LEU A 5 -9.94 -15.95 20.20
N SER A 6 -11.05 -15.58 19.56
CA SER A 6 -12.02 -16.52 19.00
C SER A 6 -12.23 -16.21 17.52
N PRO A 7 -11.35 -16.71 16.62
CA PRO A 7 -11.40 -16.43 15.19
C PRO A 7 -12.73 -16.85 14.56
N LYS A 8 -13.29 -15.99 13.73
CA LYS A 8 -14.53 -16.24 12.98
C LYS A 8 -14.74 -15.20 11.88
N VAL A 9 -15.32 -15.61 10.77
CA VAL A 9 -15.64 -14.74 9.61
C VAL A 9 -14.38 -13.98 9.16
N ILE A 10 -14.37 -12.65 9.27
CA ILE A 10 -13.27 -11.77 8.86
C ILE A 10 -12.21 -11.54 9.96
N TRP A 11 -12.32 -12.24 11.09
CA TRP A 11 -11.41 -12.13 12.22
C TRP A 11 -10.60 -13.42 12.37
N TYR A 12 -9.29 -13.29 12.49
CA TYR A 12 -8.33 -14.38 12.34
C TYR A 12 -7.56 -14.70 13.62
N THR A 13 -6.81 -15.79 13.58
CA THR A 13 -5.97 -16.28 14.65
C THR A 13 -4.96 -15.24 15.12
N PRO A 14 -4.84 -14.95 16.41
CA PRO A 14 -3.89 -13.97 16.90
C PRO A 14 -2.46 -14.49 16.84
N VAL A 15 -1.55 -13.59 16.52
CA VAL A 15 -0.10 -13.83 16.50
C VAL A 15 0.54 -13.03 17.62
N SER A 16 1.47 -13.65 18.35
CA SER A 16 2.23 -13.01 19.41
C SER A 16 3.73 -13.25 19.25
N GLY A 17 4.55 -12.39 19.86
CA GLY A 17 5.99 -12.45 19.76
C GLY A 17 6.57 -11.65 18.59
N ILE A 18 7.85 -11.87 18.32
CA ILE A 18 8.59 -11.20 17.25
C ILE A 18 8.35 -11.97 15.95
N TRP A 19 7.57 -11.40 15.05
CA TRP A 19 7.17 -12.04 13.81
C TRP A 19 7.84 -11.47 12.55
N GLN A 20 8.64 -10.40 12.69
CA GLN A 20 9.51 -9.86 11.64
C GLN A 20 10.98 -10.19 11.90
N SER A 21 11.82 -9.97 10.89
CA SER A 21 13.25 -10.26 10.98
C SER A 21 13.95 -9.48 12.10
N VAL A 22 14.85 -10.14 12.77
CA VAL A 22 15.77 -9.54 13.77
C VAL A 22 17.18 -9.72 13.23
N TRP A 23 17.98 -8.65 13.28
CA TRP A 23 19.36 -8.66 12.83
C TRP A 23 20.25 -7.82 13.75
N LEU A 24 21.54 -8.03 13.66
CA LEU A 24 22.55 -7.27 14.37
C LEU A 24 23.47 -6.59 13.35
N GLU A 25 23.71 -5.30 13.56
CA GLU A 25 24.62 -4.51 12.72
C GLU A 25 25.76 -3.92 13.56
N THR A 26 26.97 -3.95 13.00
CA THR A 26 28.08 -3.13 13.50
C THR A 26 28.03 -1.77 12.83
N VAL A 27 27.87 -0.72 13.61
CA VAL A 27 27.72 0.65 13.11
C VAL A 27 28.74 1.59 13.73
N PRO A 28 29.21 2.63 13.00
CA PRO A 28 30.09 3.65 13.58
C PRO A 28 29.35 4.51 14.61
N GLU A 29 30.11 5.22 15.44
CA GLU A 29 29.56 6.16 16.42
C GLU A 29 28.74 7.26 15.74
N THR A 30 29.30 7.89 14.70
CA THR A 30 28.58 8.82 13.82
C THR A 30 27.98 8.05 12.67
N ARG A 31 26.62 8.06 12.56
CA ARG A 31 25.91 7.24 11.58
C ARG A 31 24.56 7.80 11.16
N PHE A 32 24.07 7.31 10.04
CA PHE A 32 22.67 7.45 9.66
C PHE A 32 21.77 6.52 10.48
N LEU A 33 20.59 7.01 10.86
CA LEU A 33 19.51 6.21 11.45
C LEU A 33 18.41 5.94 10.43
N SER A 34 18.10 6.95 9.58
CA SER A 34 17.11 6.81 8.51
C SER A 34 17.31 7.91 7.46
N TYR A 35 16.68 7.73 6.31
CA TYR A 35 16.52 8.78 5.32
C TYR A 35 15.11 8.76 4.70
N GLU A 36 14.72 9.90 4.16
CA GLU A 36 13.54 10.10 3.33
C GLU A 36 13.96 10.81 2.06
N ALA A 37 13.50 10.34 0.90
CA ALA A 37 13.77 10.95 -0.39
C ALA A 37 12.44 11.33 -1.06
N VAL A 38 12.23 12.62 -1.30
CA VAL A 38 11.03 13.18 -1.90
C VAL A 38 11.36 13.71 -3.28
N ALA A 39 10.66 13.20 -4.29
CA ALA A 39 10.79 13.63 -5.67
C ALA A 39 9.98 14.91 -5.94
N ASN A 40 10.49 15.75 -6.81
CA ASN A 40 9.73 16.77 -7.50
C ASN A 40 10.06 16.67 -8.99
N ILE A 41 9.09 16.25 -9.79
CA ILE A 41 9.28 15.95 -11.21
C ILE A 41 9.47 17.26 -12.02
N ASP A 42 8.73 18.32 -11.68
CA ASP A 42 8.78 19.59 -12.38
C ASP A 42 10.15 20.28 -12.26
N THR A 43 10.71 20.27 -11.04
CA THR A 43 12.05 20.81 -10.78
C THR A 43 13.16 19.80 -11.03
N LYS A 44 12.82 18.57 -11.43
CA LYS A 44 13.75 17.46 -11.65
C LYS A 44 14.66 17.21 -10.44
N SER A 45 14.12 17.32 -9.24
CA SER A 45 14.90 17.25 -8.00
C SER A 45 14.45 16.14 -7.07
N LEU A 46 15.44 15.64 -6.33
CA LEU A 46 15.25 14.71 -5.23
C LEU A 46 15.72 15.39 -3.93
N THR A 47 14.81 15.65 -3.02
CA THR A 47 15.12 16.22 -1.70
C THR A 47 15.27 15.11 -0.69
N VAL A 48 16.48 14.95 -0.14
CA VAL A 48 16.81 13.91 0.85
C VAL A 48 16.91 14.55 2.23
N LYS A 49 16.10 14.05 3.15
CA LYS A 49 16.19 14.36 4.58
C LYS A 49 16.80 13.17 5.29
N THR A 50 17.70 13.42 6.22
CA THR A 50 18.38 12.36 6.99
C THR A 50 18.18 12.56 8.47
N LEU A 51 18.05 11.45 9.19
CA LEU A 51 18.21 11.39 10.63
C LEU A 51 19.54 10.73 10.95
N THR A 52 20.36 11.42 11.74
CA THR A 52 21.72 11.00 12.07
C THR A 52 21.91 10.88 13.59
N LYS A 53 22.94 10.19 14.00
CA LYS A 53 23.41 10.12 15.41
C LYS A 53 24.91 10.34 15.46
N GLY A 54 25.39 11.02 16.50
CA GLY A 54 26.82 11.28 16.71
C GLY A 54 27.42 12.34 15.80
N THR A 55 26.60 13.05 15.04
CA THR A 55 27.00 14.21 14.21
C THR A 55 27.29 15.43 15.10
N ALA A 56 28.08 16.35 14.57
CA ALA A 56 28.50 17.60 15.22
C ALA A 56 28.38 18.78 14.25
N GLU A 57 28.43 20.00 14.80
CA GLU A 57 28.49 21.21 14.01
C GLU A 57 29.65 21.18 13.04
N GLY A 58 29.42 21.52 11.78
CA GLY A 58 30.39 21.47 10.68
C GLY A 58 30.41 20.15 9.92
N ASP A 59 29.65 19.13 10.34
CA ASP A 59 29.45 17.93 9.53
C ASP A 59 28.62 18.22 8.28
N ILE A 60 28.93 17.51 7.22
CA ILE A 60 28.30 17.67 5.91
C ILE A 60 27.65 16.35 5.53
N ILE A 61 26.40 16.42 5.06
CA ILE A 61 25.73 15.32 4.39
C ILE A 61 25.96 15.46 2.89
N LEU A 62 26.57 14.47 2.27
CA LEU A 62 26.68 14.31 0.83
C LEU A 62 25.63 13.31 0.36
N ALA A 63 24.78 13.72 -0.57
CA ALA A 63 23.87 12.83 -1.30
C ALA A 63 24.34 12.71 -2.76
N GLU A 64 24.56 11.47 -3.18
CA GLU A 64 24.91 11.09 -4.55
C GLU A 64 23.78 10.24 -5.12
N VAL A 65 23.21 10.68 -6.24
CA VAL A 65 22.27 9.88 -7.02
C VAL A 65 23.05 9.10 -8.05
N LEU A 66 22.89 7.80 -8.02
CA LEU A 66 23.59 6.84 -8.89
C LEU A 66 22.69 6.42 -10.05
N GLU A 67 23.31 6.04 -11.16
CA GLU A 67 22.59 5.40 -12.26
C GLU A 67 21.87 4.17 -11.73
N GLY A 68 20.60 4.04 -12.07
CA GLY A 68 19.75 2.96 -11.59
C GLY A 68 19.22 2.12 -12.76
N GLY A 69 18.01 1.58 -12.57
CA GLY A 69 17.34 0.79 -13.59
C GLY A 69 16.07 0.15 -13.09
N VAL A 70 15.38 -0.53 -13.99
CA VAL A 70 14.33 -1.47 -13.64
C VAL A 70 14.98 -2.67 -12.94
N GLY A 71 14.45 -3.05 -11.77
CA GLY A 71 15.01 -4.14 -10.96
C GLY A 71 16.29 -3.79 -10.20
N TYR A 72 16.63 -2.50 -10.09
CA TYR A 72 17.79 -2.05 -9.29
C TYR A 72 17.72 -2.57 -7.85
N SER A 73 18.87 -2.97 -7.32
CA SER A 73 19.05 -3.36 -5.91
C SER A 73 20.26 -2.67 -5.29
N PRO A 74 20.13 -2.08 -4.09
CA PRO A 74 21.26 -1.51 -3.38
C PRO A 74 22.29 -2.53 -2.89
N GLU A 75 21.99 -3.82 -2.93
CA GLU A 75 22.97 -4.90 -2.68
C GLU A 75 24.05 -4.98 -3.78
N LYS A 76 23.73 -4.46 -4.97
CA LYS A 76 24.66 -4.33 -6.10
C LYS A 76 24.58 -2.90 -6.61
N PRO A 77 25.11 -1.93 -5.83
CA PRO A 77 24.99 -0.51 -6.17
C PRO A 77 25.68 -0.19 -7.48
N ALA A 78 25.07 0.72 -8.24
CA ALA A 78 25.72 1.28 -9.42
C ALA A 78 26.94 2.13 -9.02
N GLU A 79 27.97 2.14 -9.84
CA GLU A 79 29.18 2.95 -9.58
C GLU A 79 29.05 4.38 -10.10
N LYS A 80 28.27 4.59 -11.16
CA LYS A 80 28.18 5.88 -11.86
C LYS A 80 27.28 6.85 -11.11
N VAL A 81 27.89 7.90 -10.59
CA VAL A 81 27.19 9.05 -10.02
C VAL A 81 26.67 9.93 -11.17
N ILE A 82 25.35 10.20 -11.20
CA ILE A 82 24.71 11.05 -12.21
C ILE A 82 24.48 12.48 -11.72
N ALA A 83 24.30 12.64 -10.41
CA ALA A 83 24.16 13.95 -9.76
C ALA A 83 24.54 13.86 -8.29
N SER A 84 24.94 14.96 -7.69
CA SER A 84 25.22 15.02 -6.25
C SER A 84 25.01 16.42 -5.69
N ALA A 85 24.74 16.49 -4.40
CA ALA A 85 24.65 17.75 -3.66
C ALA A 85 25.11 17.54 -2.21
N LYS A 86 25.38 18.64 -1.51
CA LYS A 86 25.80 18.65 -0.11
C LYS A 86 24.95 19.64 0.68
N ALA A 87 24.72 19.33 1.93
CA ALA A 87 24.14 20.28 2.90
C ALA A 87 24.83 20.10 4.25
N ALA A 88 24.69 21.09 5.13
CA ALA A 88 25.07 20.95 6.52
C ALA A 88 24.18 19.88 7.19
N GLU A 89 24.72 19.19 8.16
CA GLU A 89 23.97 18.26 9.01
C GLU A 89 22.69 18.90 9.54
N GLY A 90 21.61 18.12 9.65
CA GLY A 90 20.28 18.60 10.05
C GLY A 90 19.52 19.39 8.96
N LYS A 91 20.10 19.60 7.77
CA LYS A 91 19.44 20.22 6.63
C LYS A 91 19.14 19.21 5.53
N ALA A 92 18.03 19.41 4.84
CA ALA A 92 17.71 18.63 3.65
C ALA A 92 18.74 18.88 2.53
N VAL A 93 19.10 17.82 1.80
CA VAL A 93 19.96 17.88 0.62
C VAL A 93 19.10 17.77 -0.62
N THR A 94 19.07 18.80 -1.48
CA THR A 94 18.34 18.75 -2.75
C THR A 94 19.32 18.50 -3.89
N VAL A 95 19.11 17.38 -4.60
CA VAL A 95 19.91 16.96 -5.76
C VAL A 95 19.07 17.20 -7.02
N THR A 96 19.55 18.02 -7.95
CA THR A 96 18.91 18.22 -9.26
C THR A 96 19.46 17.23 -10.26
N LEU A 97 18.58 16.49 -10.93
CA LEU A 97 18.91 15.49 -11.93
C LEU A 97 18.99 16.13 -13.34
N PRO A 98 19.95 15.74 -14.18
CA PRO A 98 20.01 16.22 -15.56
C PRO A 98 18.83 15.74 -16.40
N GLU A 99 18.36 14.51 -16.13
CA GLU A 99 17.23 13.87 -16.78
C GLU A 99 16.43 13.09 -15.75
N VAL A 100 15.10 13.02 -15.91
CA VAL A 100 14.21 12.29 -15.02
C VAL A 100 13.67 11.05 -15.73
N LYS A 101 13.90 9.88 -15.13
CA LYS A 101 13.21 8.62 -15.44
C LYS A 101 12.25 8.33 -14.31
N THR A 102 10.97 8.45 -14.61
CA THR A 102 9.92 8.28 -13.59
C THR A 102 9.68 6.81 -13.28
N TRP A 103 9.34 6.53 -12.03
CA TRP A 103 8.82 5.25 -11.61
C TRP A 103 7.33 5.13 -11.93
N SER A 104 6.94 3.99 -12.49
CA SER A 104 5.54 3.62 -12.72
C SER A 104 5.39 2.10 -12.69
N PRO A 105 4.16 1.55 -12.64
CA PRO A 105 3.92 0.11 -12.74
C PRO A 105 4.57 -0.54 -13.96
N ASP A 106 4.59 0.14 -15.10
CA ASP A 106 5.14 -0.41 -16.36
C ASP A 106 6.63 -0.14 -16.52
N SER A 107 7.17 0.84 -15.79
CA SER A 107 8.57 1.19 -15.82
C SER A 107 9.07 1.55 -14.41
N PRO A 108 9.26 0.55 -13.54
CA PRO A 108 9.64 0.76 -12.15
C PRO A 108 11.13 1.10 -12.02
N TYR A 109 11.51 2.28 -12.54
CA TYR A 109 12.89 2.75 -12.51
C TYR A 109 13.25 3.26 -11.11
N LEU A 110 14.27 2.66 -10.51
CA LEU A 110 14.84 3.07 -9.24
C LEU A 110 16.25 3.65 -9.48
N TYR A 111 16.52 4.79 -8.88
CA TYR A 111 17.86 5.38 -8.81
C TYR A 111 18.60 4.81 -7.60
N GLY A 112 19.89 4.55 -7.73
CA GLY A 112 20.71 4.32 -6.56
C GLY A 112 20.89 5.63 -5.78
N LEU A 113 20.94 5.53 -4.46
CA LEU A 113 21.18 6.65 -3.56
C LEU A 113 22.31 6.29 -2.59
N ARG A 114 23.39 7.07 -2.60
CA ARG A 114 24.49 6.95 -1.67
C ARG A 114 24.53 8.18 -0.78
N LEU A 115 24.52 7.97 0.53
CA LEU A 115 24.59 9.04 1.51
C LEU A 115 25.86 8.89 2.32
N SER A 116 26.58 10.00 2.56
CA SER A 116 27.80 10.03 3.38
C SER A 116 27.78 11.17 4.38
N VAL A 117 28.18 10.88 5.63
CA VAL A 117 28.50 11.91 6.65
C VAL A 117 29.97 12.22 6.56
N ILE A 118 30.32 13.48 6.40
CA ILE A 118 31.69 13.95 6.18
C ILE A 118 32.08 14.97 7.27
N ARG A 119 33.18 14.72 7.98
CA ARG A 119 33.81 15.63 8.96
C ARG A 119 35.26 15.89 8.57
N GLY A 120 35.62 17.16 8.38
CA GLY A 120 37.00 17.54 8.03
C GLY A 120 37.55 16.83 6.78
N GLY A 121 36.69 16.56 5.79
CA GLY A 121 37.06 15.83 4.56
C GLY A 121 37.08 14.30 4.69
N LYS A 122 36.90 13.74 5.89
CA LYS A 122 36.84 12.29 6.13
C LYS A 122 35.40 11.80 6.16
N VAL A 123 35.11 10.71 5.45
CA VAL A 123 33.83 10.00 5.54
C VAL A 123 33.77 9.24 6.87
N LEU A 124 32.76 9.53 7.69
CA LEU A 124 32.52 8.89 8.99
C LEU A 124 31.56 7.72 8.87
N ASP A 125 30.54 7.87 8.02
CA ASP A 125 29.57 6.83 7.70
C ASP A 125 29.11 6.95 6.24
N ARG A 126 28.75 5.83 5.64
CA ARG A 126 28.20 5.74 4.31
C ARG A 126 27.14 4.66 4.23
N VAL A 127 25.99 4.99 3.67
CA VAL A 127 24.91 4.05 3.40
C VAL A 127 24.52 4.06 1.94
N GLU A 128 24.16 2.89 1.43
CA GLU A 128 23.62 2.70 0.08
C GLU A 128 22.13 2.40 0.20
N GLY A 129 21.36 3.03 -0.67
CA GLY A 129 19.91 2.85 -0.73
C GLY A 129 19.39 3.10 -2.15
N TYR A 130 18.15 3.50 -2.24
CA TYR A 130 17.54 3.86 -3.52
C TYR A 130 16.48 4.94 -3.34
N ALA A 131 16.07 5.52 -4.46
CA ALA A 131 14.98 6.47 -4.54
C ALA A 131 14.26 6.33 -5.89
N ALA A 132 13.05 6.85 -5.98
CA ALA A 132 12.31 6.94 -7.23
C ALA A 132 11.85 8.37 -7.51
N MET A 133 11.87 8.76 -8.77
CA MET A 133 11.22 9.97 -9.25
C MET A 133 9.75 9.65 -9.52
N ARG A 134 8.87 9.96 -8.57
CA ARG A 134 7.45 9.62 -8.61
C ARG A 134 6.64 10.65 -7.82
N GLU A 135 5.54 11.09 -8.39
CA GLU A 135 4.54 11.92 -7.73
C GLU A 135 3.16 11.26 -7.82
N ILE A 136 2.40 11.37 -6.74
CA ILE A 136 0.99 11.00 -6.69
C ILE A 136 0.16 12.25 -6.37
N SER A 137 -0.93 12.44 -7.11
CA SER A 137 -1.79 13.63 -6.98
C SER A 137 -3.23 13.33 -7.34
N VAL A 138 -4.09 14.32 -7.12
CA VAL A 138 -5.46 14.33 -7.65
C VAL A 138 -5.52 15.36 -8.78
N VAL A 139 -6.05 14.96 -9.92
CA VAL A 139 -6.32 15.83 -11.06
C VAL A 139 -7.81 15.82 -11.39
N THR A 140 -8.27 16.83 -12.11
CA THR A 140 -9.64 16.86 -12.62
C THR A 140 -9.59 16.54 -14.11
N ASP A 141 -10.34 15.51 -14.54
CA ASP A 141 -10.40 15.12 -15.95
C ASP A 141 -11.32 16.02 -16.78
N SER A 142 -11.40 15.76 -18.07
CA SER A 142 -12.24 16.52 -19.02
C SER A 142 -13.76 16.42 -18.75
N HIS A 143 -14.19 15.44 -17.97
CA HIS A 143 -15.57 15.23 -17.54
C HIS A 143 -15.85 15.80 -16.15
N ASN A 144 -14.88 16.53 -15.59
CA ASN A 144 -14.95 17.13 -14.27
C ASN A 144 -14.97 16.12 -13.11
N TYR A 145 -14.44 14.90 -13.32
CA TYR A 145 -14.20 13.93 -12.25
C TYR A 145 -12.83 14.11 -11.61
N LYS A 146 -12.76 13.92 -10.30
CA LYS A 146 -11.47 13.83 -9.58
C LYS A 146 -10.86 12.45 -9.83
N ARG A 147 -9.63 12.44 -10.36
CA ARG A 147 -8.88 11.23 -10.69
C ARG A 147 -7.59 11.15 -9.89
N MET A 148 -7.25 9.93 -9.47
CA MET A 148 -5.89 9.66 -8.99
C MET A 148 -4.94 9.76 -10.17
N ALA A 149 -3.84 10.46 -9.97
CA ALA A 149 -2.83 10.65 -11.01
C ALA A 149 -1.45 10.22 -10.52
N LEU A 150 -0.73 9.48 -11.35
CA LEU A 150 0.67 9.14 -11.16
C LEU A 150 1.51 9.94 -12.16
N ASN A 151 2.49 10.69 -11.66
CA ASN A 151 3.36 11.55 -12.48
C ASN A 151 2.55 12.52 -13.37
N GLY A 152 1.47 13.09 -12.81
CA GLY A 152 0.59 14.03 -13.48
C GLY A 152 -0.42 13.42 -14.46
N LYS A 153 -0.45 12.10 -14.65
CA LYS A 153 -1.38 11.42 -15.56
C LYS A 153 -2.41 10.60 -14.78
N PRO A 154 -3.71 10.72 -15.09
CA PRO A 154 -4.73 9.83 -14.55
C PRO A 154 -4.34 8.37 -14.73
N LEU A 155 -4.51 7.56 -13.69
CA LEU A 155 -4.24 6.14 -13.74
C LEU A 155 -5.25 5.41 -12.85
N PHE A 156 -5.99 4.47 -13.44
CA PHE A 156 -6.88 3.61 -12.66
C PHE A 156 -6.05 2.65 -11.80
N GLN A 157 -6.19 2.76 -10.48
CA GLN A 157 -5.49 1.89 -9.55
C GLN A 157 -6.34 0.65 -9.28
N PHE A 158 -5.89 -0.50 -9.74
CA PHE A 158 -6.65 -1.73 -9.66
C PHE A 158 -5.81 -2.87 -9.07
N GLY A 159 -6.32 -3.48 -8.01
CA GLY A 159 -5.62 -4.54 -7.33
C GLY A 159 -6.48 -5.33 -6.35
N PRO A 160 -5.93 -6.40 -5.77
CA PRO A 160 -6.60 -7.15 -4.73
C PRO A 160 -6.33 -6.60 -3.33
N LEU A 161 -7.25 -6.93 -2.42
CA LEU A 161 -7.05 -6.87 -0.99
C LEU A 161 -6.07 -7.97 -0.58
N ASP A 162 -4.99 -7.62 0.10
CA ASP A 162 -3.98 -8.58 0.56
C ASP A 162 -3.85 -8.56 2.08
N GLN A 163 -4.30 -9.62 2.73
CA GLN A 163 -4.24 -9.79 4.18
C GLN A 163 -2.89 -10.36 4.64
N GLY A 164 -2.10 -10.99 3.75
CA GLY A 164 -0.75 -11.44 4.01
C GLY A 164 -0.62 -12.54 5.06
N TRP A 165 -1.55 -13.50 5.08
CA TRP A 165 -1.53 -14.65 5.98
C TRP A 165 -0.92 -15.87 5.32
N TRP A 166 -0.18 -16.67 6.12
CA TRP A 166 0.58 -17.84 5.68
C TRP A 166 0.18 -19.09 6.47
N PRO A 167 0.15 -20.27 5.83
CA PRO A 167 -0.36 -21.48 6.48
C PRO A 167 0.45 -21.92 7.69
N ASP A 168 1.74 -21.71 7.68
CA ASP A 168 2.70 -22.20 8.68
C ASP A 168 3.24 -21.09 9.60
N GLY A 169 3.36 -19.88 9.11
CA GLY A 169 3.91 -18.74 9.86
C GLY A 169 2.90 -17.68 10.25
N LEU A 170 1.62 -17.83 9.91
CA LEU A 170 0.54 -16.84 10.08
C LEU A 170 0.93 -15.47 9.49
N TYR A 171 1.51 -14.57 10.28
CA TYR A 171 2.00 -13.26 9.81
C TYR A 171 3.35 -13.31 9.10
N THR A 172 4.09 -14.41 9.22
CA THR A 172 5.46 -14.52 8.70
C THR A 172 5.48 -15.40 7.45
N ALA A 173 5.90 -14.86 6.33
CA ALA A 173 6.17 -15.65 5.13
C ALA A 173 7.33 -16.63 5.38
N PRO A 174 7.27 -17.85 4.84
CA PRO A 174 8.28 -18.88 5.09
C PRO A 174 9.66 -18.53 4.50
N THR A 175 9.69 -17.81 3.38
CA THR A 175 10.92 -17.36 2.70
C THR A 175 10.71 -16.00 2.05
N ASP A 176 11.79 -15.37 1.59
CA ASP A 176 11.72 -14.11 0.84
C ASP A 176 11.08 -14.30 -0.55
N GLU A 177 11.33 -15.44 -1.17
CA GLU A 177 10.70 -15.83 -2.44
C GLU A 177 9.18 -15.98 -2.28
N ALA A 178 8.73 -16.58 -1.18
CA ALA A 178 7.31 -16.68 -0.86
C ALA A 178 6.71 -15.28 -0.64
N LEU A 179 7.39 -14.42 0.12
CA LEU A 179 6.97 -13.03 0.35
C LEU A 179 6.81 -12.26 -0.97
N ARG A 180 7.71 -12.48 -1.92
CA ARG A 180 7.68 -11.87 -3.26
C ARG A 180 6.63 -12.50 -4.19
N TYR A 181 6.28 -13.76 -3.98
CA TYR A 181 5.42 -14.55 -4.87
C TYR A 181 4.03 -13.92 -5.05
N ASP A 182 3.38 -13.52 -3.96
CA ASP A 182 2.03 -12.93 -4.02
C ASP A 182 2.02 -11.62 -4.85
N ILE A 183 3.11 -10.82 -4.78
CA ILE A 183 3.27 -9.60 -5.58
C ILE A 183 3.42 -9.94 -7.06
N VAL A 184 4.27 -10.93 -7.39
CA VAL A 184 4.50 -11.39 -8.77
C VAL A 184 3.20 -11.90 -9.37
N LYS A 185 2.48 -12.78 -8.65
CA LYS A 185 1.20 -13.31 -9.12
C LYS A 185 0.15 -12.23 -9.33
N THR A 186 0.06 -11.26 -8.43
CA THR A 186 -0.83 -10.11 -8.59
C THR A 186 -0.51 -9.36 -9.88
N LYS A 187 0.76 -9.12 -10.17
CA LYS A 187 1.18 -8.45 -11.41
C LYS A 187 0.91 -9.30 -12.66
N GLU A 188 1.15 -10.60 -12.60
CA GLU A 188 0.85 -11.55 -13.69
C GLU A 188 -0.64 -11.58 -14.01
N LEU A 189 -1.50 -11.43 -13.02
CA LEU A 189 -2.95 -11.26 -13.18
C LEU A 189 -3.37 -9.90 -13.82
N GLY A 190 -2.43 -9.01 -14.13
CA GLY A 190 -2.68 -7.73 -14.79
C GLY A 190 -3.06 -6.59 -13.86
N PHE A 191 -2.87 -6.72 -12.58
CA PHE A 191 -3.05 -5.65 -11.61
C PHE A 191 -1.84 -4.70 -11.54
N ASN A 192 -2.08 -3.47 -11.10
CA ASN A 192 -1.04 -2.45 -10.91
C ASN A 192 -0.92 -1.96 -9.45
N MET A 193 -1.75 -2.48 -8.55
CA MET A 193 -1.82 -2.06 -7.16
C MET A 193 -2.14 -3.26 -6.24
N ILE A 194 -1.74 -3.17 -4.97
CA ILE A 194 -2.18 -4.05 -3.87
C ILE A 194 -2.64 -3.15 -2.72
N ARG A 195 -3.82 -3.42 -2.14
CA ARG A 195 -4.20 -2.86 -0.86
C ARG A 195 -3.72 -3.81 0.24
N LYS A 196 -2.66 -3.41 0.96
CA LYS A 196 -2.16 -4.16 2.13
C LYS A 196 -3.08 -3.89 3.30
N HIS A 197 -3.90 -4.89 3.60
CA HIS A 197 -5.05 -4.76 4.49
C HIS A 197 -4.70 -5.10 5.94
N ILE A 198 -4.84 -4.08 6.81
CA ILE A 198 -4.76 -4.20 8.28
C ILE A 198 -3.47 -4.90 8.76
N LYS A 199 -2.39 -4.80 8.00
CA LYS A 199 -1.10 -5.41 8.31
C LYS A 199 0.05 -4.55 7.80
N ILE A 200 1.15 -4.51 8.56
CA ILE A 200 2.41 -3.89 8.13
C ILE A 200 3.40 -4.99 7.82
N GLU A 201 3.88 -5.03 6.58
CA GLU A 201 4.87 -6.01 6.15
C GLU A 201 6.31 -5.63 6.53
N PRO A 202 7.24 -6.59 6.52
CA PRO A 202 8.66 -6.27 6.61
C PRO A 202 9.11 -5.40 5.42
N ALA A 203 10.17 -4.60 5.64
CA ALA A 203 10.68 -3.63 4.65
C ALA A 203 10.92 -4.23 3.25
N ARG A 204 11.40 -5.48 3.17
CA ARG A 204 11.67 -6.16 1.88
C ARG A 204 10.41 -6.40 1.04
N TRP A 205 9.22 -6.54 1.64
CA TRP A 205 7.99 -6.66 0.87
C TRP A 205 7.72 -5.38 0.05
N TYR A 206 7.88 -4.21 0.68
CA TYR A 206 7.74 -2.91 -0.03
C TYR A 206 8.84 -2.73 -1.06
N PHE A 207 10.06 -3.15 -0.76
CA PHE A 207 11.15 -3.13 -1.73
C PHE A 207 10.84 -4.00 -2.96
N HIS A 208 10.26 -5.18 -2.78
CA HIS A 208 9.77 -5.99 -3.90
C HIS A 208 8.68 -5.28 -4.70
N CYS A 209 7.75 -4.58 -4.04
CA CYS A 209 6.76 -3.75 -4.73
C CYS A 209 7.41 -2.62 -5.53
N ASP A 210 8.41 -1.95 -4.97
CA ASP A 210 9.17 -0.88 -5.65
C ASP A 210 9.88 -1.41 -6.90
N GLN A 211 10.54 -2.57 -6.80
CA GLN A 211 11.26 -3.19 -7.93
C GLN A 211 10.32 -3.70 -9.02
N LEU A 212 9.15 -4.21 -8.64
CA LEU A 212 8.20 -4.81 -9.56
C LEU A 212 7.19 -3.81 -10.14
N GLY A 213 7.17 -2.58 -9.64
CA GLY A 213 6.19 -1.58 -10.07
C GLY A 213 4.78 -1.93 -9.58
N MET A 214 4.65 -2.27 -8.31
CA MET A 214 3.36 -2.53 -7.68
C MET A 214 3.02 -1.40 -6.71
N MET A 215 2.01 -0.59 -7.04
CA MET A 215 1.51 0.45 -6.12
C MET A 215 0.92 -0.19 -4.88
N VAL A 216 1.00 0.51 -3.75
CA VAL A 216 0.50 0.02 -2.47
C VAL A 216 -0.43 1.05 -1.83
N TRP A 217 -1.62 0.59 -1.44
CA TRP A 217 -2.43 1.24 -0.42
C TRP A 217 -2.12 0.57 0.91
N GLN A 218 -1.71 1.35 1.89
CA GLN A 218 -1.30 0.83 3.18
C GLN A 218 -2.31 1.17 4.26
N ASP A 219 -2.98 0.14 4.78
CA ASP A 219 -3.88 0.28 5.91
C ASP A 219 -3.10 0.38 7.24
N MET A 220 -3.61 1.20 8.16
CA MET A 220 -3.27 1.09 9.57
C MET A 220 -3.87 -0.22 10.12
N PRO A 221 -3.13 -1.04 10.88
CA PRO A 221 -3.71 -2.11 11.68
C PRO A 221 -4.57 -1.54 12.81
N SER A 222 -5.68 -0.92 12.44
CA SER A 222 -6.54 -0.15 13.33
C SER A 222 -7.16 -1.02 14.43
N ILE A 223 -7.74 -0.34 15.41
CA ILE A 223 -8.38 -0.98 16.56
C ILE A 223 -9.52 -1.85 16.09
N ALA A 224 -9.56 -3.09 16.60
CA ALA A 224 -10.67 -4.00 16.41
C ALA A 224 -11.00 -4.66 17.73
N ASP A 225 -12.16 -4.34 18.27
CA ASP A 225 -12.76 -5.09 19.36
C ASP A 225 -14.17 -5.53 18.94
N ASN A 226 -14.31 -6.81 18.61
CA ASN A 226 -15.60 -7.38 18.23
C ASN A 226 -16.44 -7.81 19.45
N SER A 227 -15.92 -7.67 20.69
CA SER A 227 -16.60 -8.09 21.90
C SER A 227 -17.54 -7.03 22.47
N THR A 228 -17.21 -5.75 22.26
CA THR A 228 -17.92 -4.61 22.86
C THR A 228 -18.42 -3.59 21.85
N ASN A 229 -18.00 -3.68 20.61
CA ASN A 229 -18.25 -2.63 19.61
C ASN A 229 -19.66 -2.66 19.04
N LYS A 230 -20.46 -1.73 19.49
CA LYS A 230 -21.57 -1.22 18.69
C LYS A 230 -20.97 -0.24 17.68
N TRP A 231 -20.59 -0.74 16.52
CA TRP A 231 -20.08 0.10 15.45
C TRP A 231 -21.12 1.15 15.05
N VAL A 232 -20.71 2.40 15.07
CA VAL A 232 -21.55 3.50 14.60
C VAL A 232 -21.31 3.63 13.11
N TYR A 233 -22.25 3.15 12.31
CA TYR A 233 -22.15 3.12 10.85
C TYR A 233 -23.20 4.05 10.24
N ASN A 234 -22.79 5.24 9.86
CA ASN A 234 -23.66 6.27 9.29
C ASN A 234 -23.47 6.46 7.77
N ASN A 235 -22.45 5.87 7.19
CA ASN A 235 -22.07 5.86 5.77
C ASN A 235 -21.67 7.22 5.17
N TRP A 236 -22.34 8.28 5.49
CA TRP A 236 -22.13 9.63 4.99
C TRP A 236 -21.86 10.56 6.16
N ASP A 237 -21.53 11.80 5.93
CA ASP A 237 -21.18 12.83 6.90
C ASP A 237 -22.27 13.13 7.97
N GLU A 238 -22.83 12.10 8.57
CA GLU A 238 -23.86 12.15 9.59
C GLU A 238 -23.44 11.41 10.86
N GLY A 239 -23.87 11.95 12.02
CA GLY A 239 -23.62 11.33 13.32
C GLY A 239 -22.16 11.42 13.79
N THR A 240 -21.80 10.51 14.69
CA THR A 240 -20.49 10.47 15.34
C THR A 240 -19.80 9.14 15.09
N ASP A 241 -18.47 9.15 15.16
CA ASP A 241 -17.67 7.93 15.12
C ASP A 241 -17.81 7.12 16.42
N THR A 242 -17.35 5.89 16.40
CA THR A 242 -17.39 5.00 17.56
C THR A 242 -16.57 5.60 18.72
N PRO A 243 -17.11 5.67 19.94
CA PRO A 243 -16.36 6.07 21.11
C PRO A 243 -15.23 5.07 21.38
N VAL A 244 -14.00 5.57 21.50
CA VAL A 244 -12.80 4.80 21.76
C VAL A 244 -12.09 5.33 23.01
N PRO A 245 -11.59 4.47 23.92
CA PRO A 245 -10.83 4.93 25.09
C PRO A 245 -9.61 5.77 24.72
N ASP A 246 -9.32 6.81 25.50
CA ASP A 246 -8.19 7.71 25.22
C ASP A 246 -6.83 6.98 25.17
N GLU A 247 -6.64 5.95 25.99
CA GLU A 247 -5.44 5.13 25.95
C GLU A 247 -5.25 4.44 24.59
N TRP A 248 -6.33 3.94 23.99
CA TRP A 248 -6.31 3.32 22.68
C TRP A 248 -6.01 4.35 21.58
N LYS A 249 -6.61 5.54 21.66
CA LYS A 249 -6.29 6.64 20.74
C LYS A 249 -4.81 7.00 20.82
N LYS A 250 -4.28 7.16 22.02
CA LYS A 250 -2.85 7.47 22.26
C LYS A 250 -1.94 6.42 21.64
N ASN A 251 -2.26 5.14 21.83
CA ASN A 251 -1.49 4.05 21.23
C ASN A 251 -1.60 4.06 19.69
N TYR A 252 -2.79 4.28 19.16
CA TYR A 252 -3.02 4.40 17.72
C TYR A 252 -2.14 5.50 17.08
N TYR A 253 -2.16 6.72 17.63
CA TYR A 253 -1.35 7.83 17.12
C TYR A 253 0.15 7.52 17.18
N LYS A 254 0.61 6.90 18.27
CA LYS A 254 2.00 6.45 18.40
C LYS A 254 2.38 5.46 17.31
N GLU A 255 1.63 4.38 17.17
CA GLU A 255 1.90 3.34 16.18
C GLU A 255 1.80 3.89 14.75
N TRP A 256 0.79 4.71 14.46
CA TRP A 256 0.64 5.29 13.12
C TRP A 256 1.80 6.21 12.73
N THR A 257 2.29 7.01 13.69
CA THR A 257 3.50 7.82 13.50
C THR A 257 4.71 6.97 13.18
N GLU A 258 4.93 5.89 13.94
CA GLU A 258 6.04 4.97 13.74
C GLU A 258 5.94 4.23 12.40
N ILE A 259 4.75 3.80 12.01
CA ILE A 259 4.49 3.11 10.74
C ILE A 259 4.79 4.04 9.56
N ILE A 260 4.20 5.23 9.52
CA ILE A 260 4.44 6.20 8.45
C ILE A 260 5.92 6.59 8.42
N GLY A 261 6.51 6.91 9.58
CA GLY A 261 7.92 7.26 9.68
C GLY A 261 8.87 6.18 9.12
N ALA A 262 8.55 4.91 9.35
CA ALA A 262 9.36 3.78 8.88
C ALA A 262 9.05 3.33 7.44
N ARG A 263 7.93 3.75 6.84
CA ARG A 263 7.47 3.24 5.51
C ARG A 263 7.37 4.31 4.43
N ARG A 264 7.31 5.60 4.77
CA ARG A 264 7.23 6.68 3.76
C ARG A 264 8.45 6.79 2.84
N CYS A 265 9.55 6.10 3.15
CA CYS A 265 10.70 5.98 2.26
C CYS A 265 10.43 5.10 1.03
N PHE A 266 9.39 4.25 1.04
CA PHE A 266 9.08 3.35 -0.07
C PHE A 266 8.20 4.04 -1.12
N PRO A 267 8.68 4.23 -2.36
CA PRO A 267 7.93 4.89 -3.42
C PRO A 267 6.65 4.17 -3.84
N CYS A 268 6.54 2.87 -3.68
CA CYS A 268 5.33 2.10 -4.02
C CYS A 268 4.09 2.52 -3.22
N ILE A 269 4.25 2.99 -1.98
CA ILE A 269 3.12 3.45 -1.18
C ILE A 269 2.59 4.76 -1.78
N VAL A 270 1.32 4.75 -2.18
CA VAL A 270 0.65 5.88 -2.85
C VAL A 270 -0.55 6.39 -2.07
N VAL A 271 -1.13 5.57 -1.20
CA VAL A 271 -2.28 5.91 -0.34
C VAL A 271 -2.06 5.38 1.07
N TRP A 272 -2.32 6.23 2.06
CA TRP A 272 -2.46 5.85 3.46
C TRP A 272 -3.94 5.66 3.80
N VAL A 273 -4.28 4.57 4.49
CA VAL A 273 -5.64 4.22 4.88
C VAL A 273 -5.73 4.10 6.41
N PRO A 274 -6.03 5.19 7.13
CA PRO A 274 -6.11 5.19 8.60
C PRO A 274 -7.11 4.21 9.18
N PHE A 275 -8.29 4.08 8.55
CA PHE A 275 -9.36 3.20 9.04
C PHE A 275 -9.93 2.34 7.93
N ASN A 276 -10.32 1.11 8.31
CA ASN A 276 -11.13 0.24 7.48
C ASN A 276 -12.52 0.11 8.10
N GLU A 277 -13.54 0.51 7.35
CA GLU A 277 -14.93 0.50 7.77
C GLU A 277 -15.19 1.31 9.06
N ALA A 278 -16.35 1.15 9.69
CA ALA A 278 -16.70 1.92 10.88
C ALA A 278 -16.18 1.29 12.20
N TRP A 279 -15.73 0.03 12.13
CA TRP A 279 -15.21 -0.66 13.30
C TRP A 279 -13.81 -0.15 13.69
N GLY A 280 -13.71 0.61 14.73
CA GLY A 280 -12.46 1.23 15.18
C GLY A 280 -12.21 2.64 14.62
N GLN A 281 -13.11 3.16 13.81
CA GLN A 281 -13.08 4.53 13.31
C GLN A 281 -13.40 5.53 14.44
N PHE A 282 -12.53 6.49 14.65
CA PHE A 282 -12.68 7.54 15.67
C PHE A 282 -12.02 8.84 15.20
N ASP A 283 -12.55 9.98 15.62
CA ASP A 283 -12.01 11.33 15.35
C ASP A 283 -11.48 11.46 13.91
N THR A 284 -12.21 10.95 12.94
CA THR A 284 -11.76 10.67 11.57
C THR A 284 -11.12 11.87 10.89
N GLU A 285 -11.69 13.06 11.01
CA GLU A 285 -11.15 14.29 10.43
C GLU A 285 -9.75 14.60 10.96
N LYS A 286 -9.58 14.54 12.29
CA LYS A 286 -8.28 14.80 12.95
C LYS A 286 -7.23 13.75 12.56
N VAL A 287 -7.63 12.49 12.45
CA VAL A 287 -6.71 11.42 12.06
C VAL A 287 -6.31 11.57 10.59
N ALA A 288 -7.22 11.97 9.71
CA ALA A 288 -6.91 12.23 8.31
C ALA A 288 -5.95 13.42 8.14
N GLU A 289 -6.20 14.54 8.84
CA GLU A 289 -5.31 15.70 8.88
C GLU A 289 -3.93 15.31 9.41
N TYR A 290 -3.87 14.61 10.54
CA TYR A 290 -2.63 14.13 11.13
C TYR A 290 -1.84 13.21 10.17
N THR A 291 -2.52 12.34 9.47
CA THR A 291 -1.88 11.47 8.46
C THR A 291 -1.25 12.31 7.34
N LYS A 292 -1.96 13.35 6.88
CA LYS A 292 -1.46 14.27 5.85
C LYS A 292 -0.29 15.14 6.33
N GLU A 293 -0.27 15.52 7.60
CA GLU A 293 0.86 16.22 8.22
C GLU A 293 2.11 15.34 8.30
N LEU A 294 1.94 14.05 8.65
CA LEU A 294 3.05 13.09 8.70
C LEU A 294 3.63 12.82 7.31
N ASP A 295 2.77 12.75 6.29
CA ASP A 295 3.21 12.52 4.92
C ASP A 295 2.30 13.24 3.90
N PRO A 296 2.64 14.48 3.52
CA PRO A 296 1.87 15.25 2.54
C PRO A 296 2.04 14.76 1.10
N THR A 297 2.93 13.79 0.83
CA THR A 297 3.29 13.32 -0.50
C THR A 297 2.46 12.13 -0.98
N ARG A 298 1.52 11.63 -0.19
CA ARG A 298 0.59 10.55 -0.52
C ARG A 298 -0.85 11.01 -0.36
N LEU A 299 -1.76 10.25 -0.97
CA LEU A 299 -3.19 10.47 -0.76
C LEU A 299 -3.64 9.80 0.54
N VAL A 300 -4.73 10.31 1.10
CA VAL A 300 -5.34 9.80 2.33
C VAL A 300 -6.76 9.33 2.03
N ASN A 301 -6.99 8.04 2.20
CA ASN A 301 -8.31 7.43 2.24
C ASN A 301 -8.75 7.33 3.71
N SER A 302 -9.46 8.32 4.19
CA SER A 302 -9.72 8.54 5.62
C SER A 302 -10.39 7.36 6.33
N ALA A 303 -11.31 6.68 5.65
CA ALA A 303 -11.96 5.47 6.15
C ALA A 303 -12.50 4.66 4.97
N SER A 304 -11.76 3.63 4.55
CA SER A 304 -12.17 2.78 3.44
C SER A 304 -13.46 2.04 3.77
N GLY A 305 -14.54 2.32 3.02
CA GLY A 305 -15.86 1.73 3.22
C GLY A 305 -16.55 2.06 4.54
N GLY A 306 -15.99 2.96 5.34
CA GLY A 306 -16.52 3.39 6.62
C GLY A 306 -17.42 4.62 6.53
N ASN A 307 -17.46 5.39 7.63
CA ASN A 307 -18.16 6.66 7.65
C ASN A 307 -17.36 7.72 6.89
N HIS A 308 -17.91 8.23 5.81
CA HIS A 308 -17.29 9.34 5.09
C HIS A 308 -17.53 10.65 5.84
N ARG A 309 -16.44 11.31 6.28
CA ARG A 309 -16.48 12.56 7.09
C ARG A 309 -16.03 13.79 6.30
N LYS A 310 -16.11 13.75 4.98
CA LYS A 310 -15.68 14.86 4.10
C LYS A 310 -14.25 15.35 4.41
N CYS A 311 -13.34 14.43 4.63
CA CYS A 311 -11.93 14.67 4.88
C CYS A 311 -11.05 13.68 4.12
N GLY A 312 -9.75 13.94 4.04
CA GLY A 312 -8.84 13.21 3.18
C GLY A 312 -9.03 13.56 1.70
N ASP A 313 -8.59 12.68 0.81
CA ASP A 313 -8.60 12.88 -0.64
C ASP A 313 -9.66 12.00 -1.35
N ILE A 314 -10.18 10.96 -0.68
CA ILE A 314 -10.87 9.82 -1.29
C ILE A 314 -12.23 9.59 -0.61
N LEU A 315 -13.26 9.38 -1.44
CA LEU A 315 -14.55 8.81 -1.06
C LEU A 315 -14.55 7.34 -1.47
N ASP A 316 -14.60 6.46 -0.49
CA ASP A 316 -14.47 5.02 -0.67
C ASP A 316 -15.71 4.26 -0.23
N GLU A 317 -16.16 3.36 -1.08
CA GLU A 317 -17.28 2.45 -0.81
C GLU A 317 -16.83 0.99 -0.79
N HIS A 318 -17.49 0.17 0.06
CA HIS A 318 -17.43 -1.27 -0.01
C HIS A 318 -18.75 -1.84 -0.53
N ARG A 319 -18.69 -2.72 -1.51
CA ARG A 319 -19.86 -3.31 -2.18
C ARG A 319 -19.68 -4.78 -2.48
N TYR A 320 -20.45 -5.59 -1.83
CA TYR A 320 -20.47 -7.04 -2.05
C TYR A 320 -21.83 -7.52 -2.57
N PRO A 321 -21.86 -8.55 -3.44
CA PRO A 321 -20.69 -9.16 -4.07
C PRO A 321 -20.18 -8.38 -5.29
N GLY A 322 -21.04 -7.77 -6.08
CA GLY A 322 -20.66 -7.09 -7.33
C GLY A 322 -20.38 -5.59 -7.16
N PRO A 323 -19.60 -5.00 -8.08
CA PRO A 323 -19.30 -3.59 -8.04
C PRO A 323 -20.55 -2.76 -8.32
N LYS A 324 -20.81 -1.75 -7.47
CA LYS A 324 -21.95 -0.83 -7.61
C LYS A 324 -21.61 0.50 -6.96
N GLN A 325 -22.08 1.59 -7.55
CA GLN A 325 -22.01 2.92 -6.97
C GLN A 325 -23.24 3.20 -6.10
N ARG A 326 -22.99 3.81 -4.93
CA ARG A 326 -24.04 4.34 -4.06
C ARG A 326 -23.89 5.83 -3.80
N PHE A 327 -22.63 6.28 -3.59
CA PHE A 327 -22.29 7.64 -3.25
C PHE A 327 -21.41 8.28 -4.33
N PHE A 328 -21.53 9.58 -4.48
CA PHE A 328 -20.65 10.39 -5.32
C PHE A 328 -20.53 11.78 -4.69
N ASP A 329 -19.32 12.31 -4.63
CA ASP A 329 -19.05 13.69 -4.27
C ASP A 329 -17.92 14.21 -5.18
N SER A 330 -18.23 15.22 -5.97
CA SER A 330 -17.31 15.81 -6.97
C SER A 330 -16.05 16.45 -6.35
N ASN A 331 -16.02 16.64 -5.03
CA ASN A 331 -14.85 17.17 -4.33
C ASN A 331 -13.80 16.11 -4.03
N TYR A 332 -14.16 14.82 -4.10
CA TYR A 332 -13.31 13.69 -3.74
C TYR A 332 -13.08 12.76 -4.92
N VAL A 333 -11.97 12.04 -4.86
CA VAL A 333 -11.74 10.88 -5.75
C VAL A 333 -12.68 9.76 -5.32
N THR A 334 -13.52 9.26 -6.22
CA THR A 334 -14.42 8.14 -5.94
C THR A 334 -13.74 6.81 -6.23
N VAL A 335 -13.79 5.88 -5.28
CA VAL A 335 -13.19 4.55 -5.40
C VAL A 335 -14.09 3.47 -4.82
N LEU A 336 -13.86 2.23 -5.24
CA LEU A 336 -14.48 1.03 -4.69
C LEU A 336 -13.41 0.24 -3.91
N GLY A 337 -13.27 0.53 -2.61
CA GLY A 337 -12.20 0.00 -1.76
C GLY A 337 -12.30 -1.47 -1.44
N GLU A 338 -13.50 -2.06 -1.59
CA GLU A 338 -13.69 -3.52 -1.55
C GLU A 338 -14.92 -3.93 -2.36
N TYR A 339 -14.76 -5.03 -3.13
CA TYR A 339 -15.85 -5.71 -3.82
C TYR A 339 -15.47 -7.17 -4.12
N GLY A 340 -16.41 -7.97 -4.61
CA GLY A 340 -16.17 -9.33 -5.06
C GLY A 340 -16.48 -10.35 -3.98
N GLY A 341 -15.45 -10.93 -3.37
CA GLY A 341 -15.64 -11.97 -2.37
C GLY A 341 -16.21 -13.26 -2.97
N ILE A 342 -15.82 -13.60 -4.21
CA ILE A 342 -16.30 -14.77 -4.96
C ILE A 342 -15.63 -16.02 -4.42
N GLY A 343 -16.36 -16.83 -3.63
CA GLY A 343 -15.87 -18.00 -2.94
C GLY A 343 -15.87 -19.26 -3.81
N LEU A 344 -14.76 -20.00 -3.73
CA LEU A 344 -14.62 -21.35 -4.28
C LEU A 344 -13.82 -22.21 -3.28
N PRO A 345 -14.46 -23.01 -2.43
CA PRO A 345 -13.77 -23.97 -1.58
C PRO A 345 -13.23 -25.12 -2.45
N LEU A 346 -11.93 -25.41 -2.33
CA LEU A 346 -11.27 -26.50 -3.04
C LEU A 346 -10.79 -27.55 -2.07
N GLU A 347 -11.34 -28.77 -2.17
CA GLU A 347 -10.94 -29.88 -1.33
C GLU A 347 -9.43 -30.17 -1.48
N GLY A 348 -8.76 -30.45 -0.36
CA GLY A 348 -7.30 -30.61 -0.32
C GLY A 348 -6.51 -29.31 -0.20
N HIS A 349 -7.15 -28.15 -0.37
CA HIS A 349 -6.57 -26.81 -0.28
C HIS A 349 -7.38 -25.89 0.63
N LEU A 350 -7.95 -26.42 1.68
CA LEU A 350 -8.69 -25.65 2.70
C LEU A 350 -7.87 -25.55 3.97
N TRP A 351 -7.77 -24.35 4.54
CA TRP A 351 -7.16 -24.13 5.86
C TRP A 351 -7.89 -24.86 6.97
N GLN A 352 -9.23 -24.83 6.91
CA GLN A 352 -10.12 -25.58 7.81
C GLN A 352 -11.19 -26.33 7.01
N LYS A 353 -11.59 -27.50 7.49
CA LYS A 353 -12.54 -28.37 6.78
C LYS A 353 -13.95 -27.81 6.73
N ASP A 354 -14.38 -27.17 7.84
CA ASP A 354 -15.76 -26.72 8.05
C ASP A 354 -15.84 -25.21 8.13
N ARG A 355 -17.05 -24.67 7.93
CA ARG A 355 -17.37 -23.24 8.06
C ARG A 355 -16.59 -22.35 7.10
N ASN A 356 -16.32 -22.85 5.88
CA ASN A 356 -15.79 -22.04 4.81
C ASN A 356 -16.88 -21.15 4.22
N TRP A 357 -16.51 -19.91 3.89
CA TRP A 357 -17.44 -18.90 3.41
C TRP A 357 -16.83 -17.96 2.36
N GLY A 358 -17.70 -17.33 1.60
CA GLY A 358 -17.45 -16.21 0.73
C GLY A 358 -18.74 -15.41 0.61
N TYR A 359 -18.70 -14.19 0.13
CA TYR A 359 -19.92 -13.37 0.00
C TYR A 359 -20.91 -13.99 -1.00
N VAL A 360 -20.38 -14.66 -2.03
CA VAL A 360 -21.08 -15.62 -2.91
C VAL A 360 -20.18 -16.82 -3.10
N GLN A 361 -20.77 -17.97 -3.43
CA GLN A 361 -19.98 -19.21 -3.63
C GLN A 361 -20.40 -19.91 -4.91
N TYR A 362 -19.40 -20.49 -5.58
CA TYR A 362 -19.55 -21.23 -6.82
C TYR A 362 -18.87 -22.60 -6.72
N LYS A 363 -19.02 -23.43 -7.75
CA LYS A 363 -18.66 -24.87 -7.70
C LYS A 363 -17.36 -25.19 -8.44
N ASN A 364 -16.94 -24.35 -9.37
CA ASN A 364 -15.78 -24.62 -10.22
C ASN A 364 -15.11 -23.33 -10.70
N SER A 365 -13.93 -23.48 -11.27
CA SER A 365 -13.08 -22.40 -11.79
C SER A 365 -13.74 -21.58 -12.90
N ASP A 366 -14.51 -22.23 -13.78
CA ASP A 366 -15.17 -21.54 -14.90
C ASP A 366 -16.24 -20.58 -14.39
N GLU A 367 -17.09 -21.02 -13.45
CA GLU A 367 -18.13 -20.19 -12.86
C GLU A 367 -17.57 -18.95 -12.15
N VAL A 368 -16.53 -19.11 -11.31
CA VAL A 368 -15.92 -17.97 -10.62
C VAL A 368 -15.22 -17.02 -11.58
N THR A 369 -14.61 -17.56 -12.65
CA THR A 369 -13.97 -16.75 -13.70
C THR A 369 -14.99 -15.96 -14.50
N ASP A 370 -16.12 -16.59 -14.88
CA ASP A 370 -17.20 -15.93 -15.62
C ASP A 370 -17.75 -14.73 -14.86
N VAL A 371 -18.06 -14.92 -13.57
CA VAL A 371 -18.57 -13.86 -12.70
C VAL A 371 -17.54 -12.76 -12.50
N TYR A 372 -16.27 -13.12 -12.32
CA TYR A 372 -15.20 -12.12 -12.22
C TYR A 372 -15.09 -11.25 -13.47
N VAL A 373 -15.13 -11.86 -14.65
CA VAL A 373 -15.08 -11.13 -15.93
C VAL A 373 -16.32 -10.25 -16.12
N GLU A 374 -17.50 -10.67 -15.65
CA GLU A 374 -18.70 -9.83 -15.63
C GLU A 374 -18.50 -8.60 -14.72
N TYR A 375 -18.00 -8.79 -13.50
CA TYR A 375 -17.67 -7.68 -12.60
C TYR A 375 -16.62 -6.70 -13.19
N ALA A 376 -15.67 -7.21 -13.95
CA ALA A 376 -14.71 -6.35 -14.64
C ALA A 376 -15.40 -5.45 -15.70
N ARG A 377 -16.40 -5.94 -16.40
CA ARG A 377 -17.19 -5.11 -17.35
C ARG A 377 -18.00 -4.02 -16.63
N ASP A 378 -18.61 -4.38 -15.49
CA ASP A 378 -19.31 -3.39 -14.66
C ASP A 378 -18.34 -2.30 -14.17
N LEU A 379 -17.11 -2.68 -13.81
CA LEU A 379 -16.06 -1.72 -13.41
C LEU A 379 -15.66 -0.79 -14.57
N GLU A 380 -15.56 -1.26 -15.81
CA GLU A 380 -15.29 -0.38 -16.96
C GLU A 380 -16.34 0.74 -17.10
N GLU A 381 -17.60 0.43 -16.82
CA GLU A 381 -18.67 1.44 -16.81
C GLU A 381 -18.51 2.41 -15.63
N MET A 382 -18.13 1.91 -14.46
CA MET A 382 -17.85 2.74 -13.29
C MET A 382 -16.64 3.66 -13.51
N VAL A 383 -15.58 3.20 -14.17
CA VAL A 383 -14.43 4.04 -14.56
C VAL A 383 -14.90 5.22 -15.41
N ARG A 384 -15.73 4.97 -16.42
CA ARG A 384 -16.31 6.03 -17.27
C ARG A 384 -17.20 6.99 -16.48
N SER A 385 -17.82 6.54 -15.39
CA SER A 385 -18.67 7.36 -14.52
C SER A 385 -17.93 8.05 -13.37
N GLY A 386 -16.58 8.01 -13.36
CA GLY A 386 -15.76 8.80 -12.42
C GLY A 386 -14.97 8.02 -11.40
N PHE A 387 -15.09 6.68 -11.33
CA PHE A 387 -14.28 5.87 -10.43
C PHE A 387 -12.79 5.86 -10.82
N SER A 388 -11.92 5.92 -9.83
CA SER A 388 -10.47 6.05 -10.03
C SER A 388 -9.68 4.86 -9.52
N ALA A 389 -10.31 3.98 -8.75
CA ALA A 389 -9.70 2.75 -8.26
C ALA A 389 -10.75 1.71 -7.89
N ALA A 390 -10.32 0.44 -7.86
CA ALA A 390 -11.11 -0.66 -7.33
C ALA A 390 -10.21 -1.71 -6.66
N VAL A 391 -10.72 -2.34 -5.59
CA VAL A 391 -10.03 -3.39 -4.84
C VAL A 391 -10.88 -4.65 -4.76
N TYR A 392 -10.40 -5.73 -5.36
CA TYR A 392 -11.08 -7.03 -5.30
C TYR A 392 -10.71 -7.80 -4.03
N THR A 393 -11.67 -8.38 -3.34
CA THR A 393 -11.48 -9.25 -2.18
C THR A 393 -11.45 -10.70 -2.63
N GLN A 394 -10.29 -11.43 -2.64
CA GLN A 394 -8.99 -11.01 -2.15
C GLN A 394 -7.83 -11.78 -2.86
N THR A 395 -6.56 -11.57 -2.42
CA THR A 395 -5.39 -12.21 -3.04
C THR A 395 -5.37 -13.72 -2.81
N THR A 396 -5.48 -14.15 -1.54
CA THR A 396 -5.46 -15.57 -1.13
C THR A 396 -6.60 -15.86 -0.17
N ASP A 397 -7.00 -17.12 -0.10
CA ASP A 397 -7.85 -17.59 0.99
C ASP A 397 -7.16 -17.38 2.35
N VAL A 398 -7.93 -17.08 3.39
CA VAL A 398 -7.45 -16.92 4.76
C VAL A 398 -8.40 -17.61 5.72
N GLU A 399 -7.90 -18.60 6.45
CA GLU A 399 -8.68 -19.42 7.39
C GLU A 399 -9.96 -19.98 6.75
N GLY A 400 -11.15 -19.57 7.20
CA GLY A 400 -12.43 -19.99 6.62
C GLY A 400 -12.91 -19.16 5.44
N GLU A 401 -12.24 -18.08 5.11
CA GLU A 401 -12.58 -17.20 4.00
C GLU A 401 -11.95 -17.70 2.69
N VAL A 402 -12.82 -18.22 1.79
CA VAL A 402 -12.39 -18.92 0.57
C VAL A 402 -12.70 -18.14 -0.71
N ASN A 403 -12.43 -16.85 -0.73
CA ASN A 403 -12.69 -15.92 -1.82
C ASN A 403 -11.42 -15.30 -2.44
N GLY A 404 -10.26 -15.88 -2.14
CA GLY A 404 -8.99 -15.49 -2.78
C GLY A 404 -8.92 -15.90 -4.26
N PHE A 405 -8.07 -15.20 -5.04
CA PHE A 405 -7.63 -15.69 -6.35
C PHE A 405 -6.88 -17.02 -6.21
N MET A 406 -6.09 -17.16 -5.15
CA MET A 406 -5.32 -18.35 -4.83
C MET A 406 -5.83 -19.01 -3.57
N THR A 407 -5.63 -20.31 -3.48
CA THR A 407 -5.81 -21.05 -2.22
C THR A 407 -4.85 -20.55 -1.15
N TYR A 408 -5.17 -20.80 0.15
CA TYR A 408 -4.36 -20.32 1.27
C TYR A 408 -2.89 -20.76 1.21
N ASP A 409 -2.62 -21.92 0.60
CA ASP A 409 -1.28 -22.50 0.43
C ASP A 409 -0.60 -22.07 -0.88
N ARG A 410 -1.22 -21.15 -1.66
CA ARG A 410 -0.76 -20.62 -2.96
C ARG A 410 -0.52 -21.69 -4.04
N LYS A 411 -0.99 -22.93 -3.84
CA LYS A 411 -0.77 -24.02 -4.79
C LYS A 411 -1.71 -23.99 -5.98
N VAL A 412 -2.90 -23.42 -5.82
CA VAL A 412 -3.92 -23.38 -6.87
C VAL A 412 -4.38 -21.94 -7.10
N LEU A 413 -4.29 -21.50 -8.34
CA LEU A 413 -4.99 -20.33 -8.84
C LEU A 413 -6.41 -20.75 -9.20
N LYS A 414 -7.43 -20.16 -8.57
CA LYS A 414 -8.82 -20.63 -8.65
C LYS A 414 -9.58 -20.15 -9.89
N MET A 415 -9.06 -19.14 -10.57
CA MET A 415 -9.63 -18.56 -11.79
C MET A 415 -8.68 -18.74 -12.98
N ASP A 416 -9.21 -18.67 -14.20
CA ASP A 416 -8.39 -18.66 -15.42
C ASP A 416 -7.53 -17.40 -15.50
N GLU A 417 -6.21 -17.58 -15.40
CA GLU A 417 -5.23 -16.49 -15.34
C GLU A 417 -5.30 -15.58 -16.58
N SER A 418 -5.42 -16.16 -17.76
CA SER A 418 -5.44 -15.43 -19.02
C SER A 418 -6.68 -14.53 -19.15
N ARG A 419 -7.84 -15.05 -18.75
CA ARG A 419 -9.11 -14.33 -18.77
C ARG A 419 -9.13 -13.21 -17.74
N VAL A 420 -8.66 -13.49 -16.52
CA VAL A 420 -8.54 -12.49 -15.45
C VAL A 420 -7.58 -11.38 -15.88
N ARG A 421 -6.38 -11.72 -16.37
CA ARG A 421 -5.42 -10.74 -16.86
C ARG A 421 -6.00 -9.83 -17.94
N LYS A 422 -6.66 -10.41 -18.93
CA LYS A 422 -7.28 -9.64 -20.03
C LYS A 422 -8.33 -8.67 -19.50
N ALA A 423 -9.17 -9.13 -18.57
CA ALA A 423 -10.21 -8.32 -17.96
C ALA A 423 -9.62 -7.15 -17.16
N ASN A 424 -8.59 -7.42 -16.34
CA ASN A 424 -7.95 -6.39 -15.51
C ASN A 424 -7.27 -5.30 -16.34
N LEU A 425 -6.54 -5.68 -17.37
CA LEU A 425 -5.93 -4.72 -18.29
C LEU A 425 -6.97 -3.86 -19.00
N SER A 426 -8.10 -4.46 -19.43
CA SER A 426 -9.21 -3.73 -20.06
C SER A 426 -9.83 -2.69 -19.12
N VAL A 427 -9.99 -3.01 -17.82
CA VAL A 427 -10.47 -2.06 -16.81
C VAL A 427 -9.49 -0.89 -16.65
N ILE A 428 -8.20 -1.16 -16.52
CA ILE A 428 -7.17 -0.10 -16.35
C ILE A 428 -7.15 0.82 -17.58
N GLU A 429 -7.15 0.24 -18.79
CA GLU A 429 -7.13 0.98 -20.05
C GLU A 429 -8.43 1.77 -20.31
N SER A 430 -9.53 1.42 -19.65
CA SER A 430 -10.82 2.12 -19.84
C SER A 430 -10.81 3.56 -19.33
N MET A 431 -9.84 3.94 -18.49
CA MET A 431 -9.65 5.32 -18.03
C MET A 431 -9.13 6.26 -19.15
N GLU A 432 -8.44 5.71 -20.14
CA GLU A 432 -7.87 6.47 -21.25
C GLU A 432 -8.87 6.69 -22.40
N LYS A 433 -10.01 6.00 -22.38
CA LYS A 433 -11.08 6.02 -23.39
C LYS A 433 -12.23 6.93 -23.00
#